data_3ad3dbee14ae5c934fa80808defaac9f
#
_entry.id   3ad3dbee14ae5c934fa80808defaac9f
#
_cell.length_a   1.000
_cell.length_b   1.000
_cell.length_c   1.000
_cell.angle_alpha   90.00
_cell.angle_beta   90.00
_cell.angle_gamma   90.00
#
_symmetry.space_group_name_H-M   'P 1'
#
loop_
_entity.id
_entity.type
_entity.pdbx_description
1 polymer ?
#
loop_
_entity_poly.entity_id
_entity_poly.type
_entity_poly.pdbx_seq_one_letter_code
_entity_poly.pdbx_strand_id
1 'polypeptide(L)'
;MRIALLADTHIPHRAERLPAQVWDAVEAADVVFHAGDWVSVDLLDELGARSRTLVACFGNNDGASLRSRLPERADITLAGVRFTVVHETGAAAGREARMAREIPDTDVLVIGHS
;
A
#
# COMPACT_ATOMS: atom_id res chain seq x y z
N MET A 1 1.24 -18.23 4.29
CA MET A 1 1.51 -16.81 4.55
C MET A 1 0.23 -16.01 4.40
N ARG A 2 -0.04 -15.12 5.35
CA ARG A 2 -1.21 -14.23 5.31
C ARG A 2 -0.76 -12.83 4.90
N ILE A 3 -1.48 -12.24 3.95
CA ILE A 3 -1.21 -10.90 3.43
C ILE A 3 -2.46 -10.06 3.59
N ALA A 4 -2.31 -8.86 4.13
CA ALA A 4 -3.38 -7.86 4.18
C ALA A 4 -3.08 -6.75 3.18
N LEU A 5 -4.09 -6.37 2.39
CA LEU A 5 -3.97 -5.31 1.39
C LEU A 5 -4.87 -4.14 1.77
N LEU A 6 -4.28 -2.96 1.90
CA LEU A 6 -4.99 -1.72 2.22
C LEU A 6 -4.65 -0.64 1.20
N ALA A 7 -5.61 0.23 0.94
CA ALA A 7 -5.40 1.42 0.13
C ALA A 7 -6.53 2.41 0.38
N ASP A 8 -6.29 3.68 0.06
CA ASP A 8 -7.31 4.73 0.07
C ASP A 8 -8.05 4.85 1.40
N THR A 9 -7.32 4.70 2.51
CA THR A 9 -7.91 4.77 3.85
C THR A 9 -8.42 6.16 4.20
N HIS A 10 -7.73 7.20 3.75
CA HIS A 10 -8.13 8.61 3.90
C HIS A 10 -8.55 8.98 5.33
N ILE A 11 -7.79 8.53 6.32
CA ILE A 11 -8.02 8.90 7.71
C ILE A 11 -7.37 10.26 7.98
N PRO A 12 -8.07 11.26 8.54
CA PRO A 12 -9.43 11.22 9.08
C PRO A 12 -10.54 11.65 8.10
N HIS A 13 -10.24 11.91 6.83
CA HIS A 13 -11.20 12.54 5.91
C HIS A 13 -12.42 11.69 5.58
N ARG A 14 -12.26 10.38 5.43
CA ARG A 14 -13.37 9.47 5.12
C ARG A 14 -13.86 8.69 6.32
N ALA A 15 -12.98 8.49 7.32
CA ALA A 15 -13.32 7.83 8.57
C ALA A 15 -12.38 8.33 9.65
N GLU A 16 -12.81 8.34 10.90
CA GLU A 16 -11.96 8.74 12.01
C GLU A 16 -10.89 7.71 12.31
N ARG A 17 -11.18 6.43 12.07
CA ARG A 17 -10.28 5.31 12.30
C ARG A 17 -10.71 4.09 11.49
N LEU A 18 -9.80 3.15 11.35
CA LEU A 18 -10.09 1.90 10.66
C LEU A 18 -11.01 1.02 11.51
N PRO A 19 -11.91 0.24 10.89
CA PRO A 19 -12.74 -0.72 11.60
C PRO A 19 -11.90 -1.76 12.35
N ALA A 20 -12.45 -2.28 13.45
CA ALA A 20 -11.77 -3.29 14.27
C ALA A 20 -11.37 -4.53 13.46
N GLN A 21 -12.22 -4.96 12.51
CA GLN A 21 -11.94 -6.11 11.66
C GLN A 21 -10.69 -5.91 10.80
N VAL A 22 -10.45 -4.67 10.36
CA VAL A 22 -9.24 -4.35 9.59
C VAL A 22 -8.01 -4.49 10.47
N TRP A 23 -8.06 -3.98 11.71
CA TRP A 23 -6.95 -4.11 12.65
C TRP A 23 -6.67 -5.57 13.01
N ASP A 24 -7.72 -6.38 13.17
CA ASP A 24 -7.56 -7.82 13.41
C ASP A 24 -6.81 -8.48 12.24
N ALA A 25 -7.17 -8.14 11.00
CA ALA A 25 -6.50 -8.66 9.82
C ALA A 25 -5.05 -8.22 9.73
N VAL A 26 -4.77 -6.95 10.08
CA VAL A 26 -3.40 -6.39 10.09
C VAL A 26 -2.52 -7.16 11.08
N GLU A 27 -3.03 -7.35 12.30
CA GLU A 27 -2.26 -8.02 13.35
C GLU A 27 -2.05 -9.51 13.08
N ALA A 28 -2.97 -10.13 12.35
CA ALA A 28 -2.87 -11.54 11.96
C ALA A 28 -2.00 -11.77 10.72
N ALA A 29 -1.74 -10.73 9.92
CA ALA A 29 -1.00 -10.85 8.68
C ALA A 29 0.50 -10.96 8.91
N ASP A 30 1.18 -11.74 8.06
CA ASP A 30 2.64 -11.77 8.03
C ASP A 30 3.20 -10.53 7.34
N VAL A 31 2.53 -10.04 6.30
CA VAL A 31 2.89 -8.84 5.56
C VAL A 31 1.65 -8.00 5.30
N VAL A 32 1.77 -6.70 5.54
CA VAL A 32 0.73 -5.73 5.24
C VAL A 32 1.21 -4.82 4.12
N PHE A 33 0.41 -4.69 3.07
CA PHE A 33 0.66 -3.73 1.99
C PHE A 33 -0.32 -2.57 2.12
N HIS A 34 0.19 -1.35 1.97
CA HIS A 34 -0.67 -0.16 1.83
C HIS A 34 -0.27 0.59 0.55
N ALA A 35 -1.21 0.70 -0.36
CA ALA A 35 -0.98 1.24 -1.69
C ALA A 35 -1.25 2.75 -1.81
N GLY A 36 -1.16 3.49 -0.72
CA GLY A 36 -1.22 4.95 -0.73
C GLY A 36 -2.57 5.55 -0.37
N ASP A 37 -2.59 6.88 -0.32
CA ASP A 37 -3.70 7.69 0.17
C ASP A 37 -4.03 7.42 1.64
N TRP A 38 -3.00 7.56 2.45
CA TRP A 38 -3.08 7.50 3.91
C TRP A 38 -3.77 8.72 4.49
N VAL A 39 -3.30 9.88 4.05
CA VAL A 39 -3.65 11.22 4.50
C VAL A 39 -3.11 11.55 5.90
N SER A 40 -3.02 10.59 6.80
CA SER A 40 -2.60 10.78 8.19
C SER A 40 -1.25 10.10 8.48
N VAL A 41 -0.30 10.86 9.04
CA VAL A 41 0.97 10.31 9.54
C VAL A 41 0.73 9.43 10.77
N ASP A 42 -0.26 9.77 11.59
CA ASP A 42 -0.62 8.95 12.77
C ASP A 42 -1.05 7.55 12.37
N LEU A 43 -1.79 7.40 11.27
CA LEU A 43 -2.17 6.10 10.76
C LEU A 43 -0.93 5.31 10.32
N LEU A 44 0.02 5.96 9.66
CA LEU A 44 1.26 5.31 9.26
C LEU A 44 2.03 4.79 10.48
N ASP A 45 2.15 5.60 11.52
CA ASP A 45 2.83 5.22 12.74
C ASP A 45 2.15 4.04 13.43
N GLU A 46 0.82 4.08 13.54
CA GLU A 46 0.05 3.01 14.17
C GLU A 46 0.12 1.71 13.36
N LEU A 47 -0.05 1.81 12.05
CA LEU A 47 0.01 0.64 11.18
C LEU A 47 1.39 0.00 11.20
N GLY A 48 2.44 0.81 11.18
CA GLY A 48 3.81 0.32 11.30
C GLY A 48 4.09 -0.39 12.60
N ALA A 49 3.54 0.14 13.71
CA ALA A 49 3.71 -0.46 15.03
C ALA A 49 2.96 -1.78 15.19
N ARG A 50 1.81 -1.93 14.53
CA ARG A 50 0.94 -3.11 14.67
C ARG A 50 1.14 -4.17 13.60
N SER A 51 1.87 -3.86 12.52
CA SER A 51 2.19 -4.81 11.46
C SER A 51 3.49 -5.53 11.76
N ARG A 52 3.58 -6.81 11.39
CA ARG A 52 4.85 -7.54 11.46
C ARG A 52 5.82 -7.01 10.42
N THR A 53 5.34 -6.86 9.19
CA THR A 53 6.09 -6.25 8.09
C THR A 53 5.13 -5.36 7.32
N LEU A 54 5.49 -4.09 7.15
CA LEU A 54 4.71 -3.13 6.38
C LEU A 54 5.47 -2.75 5.12
N VAL A 55 4.83 -2.94 3.97
CA VAL A 55 5.35 -2.52 2.65
C VAL A 55 4.37 -1.50 2.09
N ALA A 56 4.81 -0.27 1.90
CA ALA A 56 3.89 0.81 1.62
C ALA A 56 4.47 1.86 0.68
N CYS A 57 3.58 2.57 -0.01
CA CYS A 57 3.92 3.73 -0.83
C CYS A 57 3.00 4.90 -0.47
N PHE A 58 3.32 6.10 -0.94
CA PHE A 58 2.42 7.24 -0.81
C PHE A 58 1.42 7.26 -1.98
N GLY A 59 0.32 7.99 -1.81
CA GLY A 59 -0.69 8.21 -2.83
C GLY A 59 -0.80 9.68 -3.23
N ASN A 60 -1.65 9.97 -4.21
CA ASN A 60 -1.80 11.32 -4.74
C ASN A 60 -2.39 12.32 -3.73
N ASN A 61 -3.12 11.84 -2.72
CA ASN A 61 -3.67 12.69 -1.66
C ASN A 61 -2.74 12.83 -0.45
N ASP A 62 -1.59 12.18 -0.45
CA ASP A 62 -0.66 12.25 0.67
C ASP A 62 0.24 13.47 0.56
N GLY A 63 0.38 14.18 1.68
CA GLY A 63 1.16 15.41 1.76
C GLY A 63 2.66 15.18 1.96
N ALA A 64 3.38 16.29 2.15
CA ALA A 64 4.84 16.28 2.23
C ALA A 64 5.39 15.37 3.33
N SER A 65 4.74 15.33 4.50
CA SER A 65 5.20 14.51 5.63
C SER A 65 5.17 13.02 5.28
N LEU A 66 4.10 12.54 4.64
CA LEU A 66 3.99 11.15 4.20
C LEU A 66 4.95 10.86 3.05
N ARG A 67 5.07 11.77 2.09
CA ARG A 67 5.98 11.61 0.96
C ARG A 67 7.44 11.57 1.37
N SER A 68 7.81 12.22 2.47
CA SER A 68 9.17 12.18 2.99
C SER A 68 9.50 10.84 3.68
N ARG A 69 8.48 10.12 4.14
CA ARG A 69 8.64 8.85 4.88
C ARG A 69 8.39 7.61 4.03
N LEU A 70 7.70 7.74 2.92
CA LEU A 70 7.29 6.63 2.06
C LEU A 70 7.79 6.83 0.64
N PRO A 71 8.13 5.76 -0.08
CA PRO A 71 8.46 5.86 -1.50
C PRO A 71 7.20 5.95 -2.35
N GLU A 72 7.36 6.34 -3.60
CA GLU A 72 6.31 6.26 -4.61
C GLU A 72 6.02 4.80 -4.98
N ARG A 73 7.05 3.97 -4.95
CA ARG A 73 6.99 2.55 -5.26
C ARG A 73 7.78 1.76 -4.23
N ALA A 74 7.22 0.66 -3.77
CA ALA A 74 7.91 -0.27 -2.86
C ALA A 74 7.90 -1.68 -3.43
N ASP A 75 8.99 -2.40 -3.22
CA ASP A 75 9.17 -3.77 -3.72
C ASP A 75 9.57 -4.69 -2.56
N ILE A 76 9.08 -5.92 -2.62
CA ILE A 76 9.49 -6.98 -1.68
C ILE A 76 9.40 -8.33 -2.36
N THR A 77 10.30 -9.24 -2.02
CA THR A 77 10.24 -10.63 -2.47
C THR A 77 9.83 -11.51 -1.30
N LEU A 78 8.74 -12.27 -1.48
CA LEU A 78 8.19 -13.17 -0.48
C LEU A 78 8.08 -14.57 -1.08
N ALA A 79 8.74 -15.56 -0.47
CA ALA A 79 8.72 -16.95 -0.93
C ALA A 79 9.06 -17.09 -2.43
N GLY A 80 10.00 -16.28 -2.90
CA GLY A 80 10.42 -16.29 -4.30
C GLY A 80 9.52 -15.51 -5.26
N VAL A 81 8.44 -14.91 -4.76
CA VAL A 81 7.50 -14.09 -5.56
C VAL A 81 7.81 -12.61 -5.34
N ARG A 82 7.95 -11.87 -6.42
CA ARG A 82 8.28 -10.44 -6.38
C ARG A 82 7.01 -9.61 -6.42
N PHE A 83 6.80 -8.82 -5.37
CA PHE A 83 5.66 -7.92 -5.22
C PHE A 83 6.12 -6.49 -5.39
N THR A 84 5.34 -5.70 -6.14
CA THR A 84 5.54 -4.26 -6.25
C THR A 84 4.25 -3.57 -5.85
N VAL A 85 4.33 -2.55 -4.99
CA VAL A 85 3.19 -1.74 -4.61
C VAL A 85 3.37 -0.31 -5.12
N VAL A 86 2.34 0.20 -5.82
CA VAL A 86 2.25 1.59 -6.26
C VAL A 86 0.82 2.06 -6.06
N HIS A 87 0.62 3.38 -5.90
CA HIS A 87 -0.73 3.91 -5.74
C HIS A 87 -1.49 3.93 -7.05
N GLU A 88 -0.87 4.42 -8.11
CA GLU A 88 -1.53 4.69 -9.39
C GLU A 88 -0.69 4.19 -10.55
N THR A 89 -1.37 3.63 -11.55
CA THR A 89 -0.74 3.11 -12.76
C THR A 89 -1.20 3.86 -14.02
N GLY A 90 -1.92 4.98 -13.86
CA GLY A 90 -2.54 5.71 -14.96
C GLY A 90 -3.85 5.08 -15.39
N ALA A 91 -4.21 5.23 -16.67
CA ALA A 91 -5.47 4.72 -17.19
C ALA A 91 -5.59 3.20 -17.07
N ALA A 92 -6.81 2.72 -16.82
CA ALA A 92 -7.07 1.27 -16.76
C ALA A 92 -6.83 0.60 -18.10
N ALA A 93 -7.21 1.27 -19.19
CA ALA A 93 -7.00 0.74 -20.54
C ALA A 93 -5.50 0.60 -20.85
N GLY A 94 -5.10 -0.59 -21.28
CA GLY A 94 -3.70 -0.88 -21.60
C GLY A 94 -2.79 -1.04 -20.39
N ARG A 95 -3.33 -1.04 -19.18
CA ARG A 95 -2.56 -1.11 -17.93
C ARG A 95 -1.63 -2.33 -17.89
N GLU A 96 -2.15 -3.49 -18.23
CA GLU A 96 -1.38 -4.73 -18.16
C GLU A 96 -0.13 -4.68 -19.03
N ALA A 97 -0.29 -4.29 -20.29
CA ALA A 97 0.85 -4.17 -21.22
C ALA A 97 1.83 -3.08 -20.81
N ARG A 98 1.32 -1.93 -20.32
CA ARG A 98 2.16 -0.83 -19.86
C ARG A 98 2.97 -1.22 -18.64
N MET A 99 2.35 -1.89 -17.66
CA MET A 99 3.02 -2.31 -16.45
C MET A 99 4.05 -3.41 -16.73
N ALA A 100 3.77 -4.29 -17.68
CA ALA A 100 4.74 -5.30 -18.11
C ALA A 100 6.02 -4.66 -18.68
N ARG A 101 5.91 -3.49 -19.32
CA ARG A 101 7.07 -2.75 -19.83
C ARG A 101 7.77 -1.92 -18.76
N GLU A 102 7.01 -1.27 -17.88
CA GLU A 102 7.56 -0.35 -16.87
C GLU A 102 8.09 -1.08 -15.64
N ILE A 103 7.48 -2.21 -15.29
CA ILE A 103 7.84 -3.00 -14.12
C ILE A 103 7.99 -4.48 -14.54
N PRO A 104 8.99 -4.79 -15.39
CA PRO A 104 9.09 -6.13 -15.98
C PRO A 104 9.49 -7.22 -14.98
N ASP A 105 10.12 -6.84 -13.86
CA ASP A 105 10.65 -7.79 -12.90
C ASP A 105 9.69 -8.14 -11.77
N THR A 106 8.47 -7.59 -11.75
CA THR A 106 7.50 -7.92 -10.72
C THR A 106 6.60 -9.08 -11.13
N ASP A 107 6.26 -9.92 -10.18
CA ASP A 107 5.31 -11.04 -10.39
C ASP A 107 3.90 -10.64 -9.99
N VAL A 108 3.77 -9.80 -8.95
CA VAL A 108 2.48 -9.31 -8.45
C VAL A 108 2.54 -7.80 -8.28
N LEU A 109 1.59 -7.11 -8.88
CA LEU A 109 1.45 -5.65 -8.74
C LEU A 109 0.25 -5.34 -7.85
N VAL A 110 0.51 -4.61 -6.76
CA VAL A 110 -0.54 -4.15 -5.83
C VAL A 110 -0.76 -2.67 -6.10
N ILE A 111 -2.00 -2.30 -6.38
CA ILE A 111 -2.37 -0.92 -6.71
C ILE A 111 -3.51 -0.43 -5.85
N GLY A 112 -3.53 0.89 -5.61
CA GLY A 112 -4.66 1.60 -5.02
C GLY A 112 -5.37 2.47 -6.06
N HIS A 113 -5.91 3.59 -5.61
CA HIS A 113 -6.53 4.62 -6.43
C HIS A 113 -7.70 4.11 -7.28
N SER A 114 -8.77 3.83 -6.62
CA SER A 114 -10.03 3.42 -7.27
C SER A 114 -10.76 4.61 -7.92
#